data_0e9fe8f55eb34cc148d1e05589c36d03
#
_entry.id   0e9fe8f55eb34cc148d1e05589c36d03
#
_cell.length_a   1.000
_cell.length_b   1.000
_cell.length_c   1.000
_cell.angle_alpha   90.00
_cell.angle_beta   90.00
_cell.angle_gamma   90.00
#
_symmetry.space_group_name_H-M   'P 1'
#
loop_
_entity.id
_entity.type
_entity.pdbx_description
1 polymer ?
#
loop_
_entity_poly.entity_id
_entity_poly.type
_entity_poly.pdbx_seq_one_letter_code
_entity_poly.pdbx_strand_id
1 'polypeptide(L)'
;MLCPDRKRFRFLMIRSALMPRRYNPGVRAEEFRILLALEPSWTISINGREFLHVRSSEIAIEGSRLRFGGFTRTILDIESLRPTSVRVRARARLRSTADVLSFYSGETLPSPAALRQRRTAFQRSLVPAISRHLGTRVTRQILHSDKQHGIGGAYPRLLAGRSRAVIAVDPDEATPVVNGVLRAAIHWSAVVKRRVTVIIPAGRSQTIVSRLVALPRIRESFDWLEWDGTDLAPLTFEQGMETYVQPYSQPAVEAEVARIVAIAPALLQPVPHIARRAVSIRFRGLEVASVDEKATTYPLGEPLEPLIESLARERRPGSRHPLARAHEEAWLESNLIGRMRDVLPVRRDAIYPQVPSFRGEERKIIDLLTITDDGRLVVIEIKASEDPDLPFQALDYWLAVERHRKAGDFEANGYFRGIRVRNEPAILVMVAPLLSFHRSFERLVAFLPPALPLLQIGVNQTWKREIKVLRRRGALG
;
A
#
# COMPACT_ATOMS: atom_id res chain seq x y z
N MET A 1 66.85 -11.89 -7.25
CA MET A 1 66.68 -10.53 -6.76
C MET A 1 65.20 -10.23 -6.64
N LEU A 2 64.71 -10.19 -5.42
CA LEU A 2 63.34 -10.05 -5.03
C LEU A 2 62.90 -8.59 -5.15
N CYS A 3 61.75 -8.35 -5.76
CA CYS A 3 61.08 -7.04 -5.77
C CYS A 3 59.99 -7.09 -4.69
N PRO A 4 60.06 -6.29 -3.62
CA PRO A 4 59.00 -6.13 -2.64
C PRO A 4 58.15 -4.92 -3.05
N ASP A 5 56.85 -5.02 -2.97
CA ASP A 5 55.83 -3.98 -2.80
C ASP A 5 54.60 -4.17 -3.66
N ARG A 6 53.86 -5.29 -3.41
CA ARG A 6 52.48 -5.40 -3.87
C ARG A 6 51.44 -5.27 -2.73
N LYS A 7 51.83 -4.97 -1.50
CA LYS A 7 50.90 -4.87 -0.35
C LYS A 7 50.49 -3.45 0.08
N ARG A 8 51.11 -2.41 -0.45
CA ARG A 8 50.79 -1.00 -0.09
C ARG A 8 49.72 -0.35 -0.96
N PHE A 9 49.40 -0.88 -2.13
CA PHE A 9 48.39 -0.29 -3.02
C PHE A 9 46.93 -0.73 -2.75
N ARG A 10 46.71 -1.77 -1.96
CA ARG A 10 45.35 -2.22 -1.61
C ARG A 10 44.74 -1.48 -0.43
N PHE A 11 45.49 -0.75 0.38
CA PHE A 11 44.99 -0.03 1.54
C PHE A 11 44.61 1.44 1.28
N LEU A 12 45.02 2.01 0.15
CA LEU A 12 44.68 3.41 -0.18
C LEU A 12 43.35 3.55 -0.97
N MET A 13 42.89 2.51 -1.65
CA MET A 13 41.61 2.56 -2.42
C MET A 13 40.39 2.29 -1.58
N ILE A 14 40.50 1.78 -0.35
CA ILE A 14 39.34 1.52 0.57
C ILE A 14 39.05 2.74 1.45
N ARG A 15 39.95 3.70 1.56
CA ARG A 15 39.73 4.93 2.36
C ARG A 15 39.02 6.06 1.61
N SER A 16 38.91 6.04 0.28
CA SER A 16 38.21 7.10 -0.46
C SER A 16 36.66 6.87 -0.58
N ALA A 17 36.16 5.70 -0.19
CA ALA A 17 34.74 5.38 -0.24
C ALA A 17 33.96 5.67 1.06
N LEU A 18 34.62 6.18 2.11
CA LEU A 18 34.04 6.45 3.44
C LEU A 18 34.29 7.90 3.93
N MET A 19 34.48 8.86 3.01
CA MET A 19 34.29 10.25 3.42
C MET A 19 32.78 10.50 3.62
N PRO A 20 32.32 10.90 4.81
CA PRO A 20 30.96 11.36 4.98
C PRO A 20 30.76 12.55 4.04
N ARG A 21 29.75 12.47 3.13
CA ARG A 21 29.35 13.62 2.30
C ARG A 21 29.27 14.82 3.23
N ARG A 22 29.96 15.90 2.89
CA ARG A 22 29.93 17.15 3.67
C ARG A 22 28.49 17.48 3.98
N TYR A 23 28.17 17.54 5.27
CA TYR A 23 26.88 17.88 5.81
C TYR A 23 26.46 19.25 5.27
N ASN A 24 25.45 19.28 4.40
CA ASN A 24 24.78 20.52 4.00
C ASN A 24 23.39 20.52 4.65
N PRO A 25 23.20 21.27 5.74
CA PRO A 25 21.94 21.28 6.48
C PRO A 25 20.74 21.71 5.63
N GLY A 26 20.94 22.60 4.66
CA GLY A 26 19.87 23.10 3.79
C GLY A 26 19.33 22.02 2.83
N VAL A 27 20.18 21.18 2.26
CA VAL A 27 19.73 20.11 1.35
C VAL A 27 18.90 19.06 2.09
N ARG A 28 19.32 18.67 3.30
CA ARG A 28 18.56 17.69 4.09
C ARG A 28 17.22 18.24 4.63
N ALA A 29 17.15 19.53 4.92
CA ALA A 29 15.91 20.17 5.33
C ALA A 29 14.88 20.18 4.19
N GLU A 30 15.32 20.41 2.93
CA GLU A 30 14.46 20.33 1.77
C GLU A 30 13.96 18.90 1.51
N GLU A 31 14.85 17.91 1.58
CA GLU A 31 14.49 16.50 1.46
C GLU A 31 13.47 16.09 2.54
N PHE A 32 13.63 16.58 3.77
CA PHE A 32 12.71 16.34 4.86
C PHE A 32 11.35 17.00 4.59
N ARG A 33 11.33 18.24 4.09
CA ARG A 33 10.10 18.94 3.69
C ARG A 33 9.32 18.17 2.62
N ILE A 34 10.02 17.68 1.59
CA ILE A 34 9.41 16.86 0.54
C ILE A 34 8.83 15.57 1.12
N LEU A 35 9.58 14.85 1.96
CA LEU A 35 9.08 13.62 2.58
C LEU A 35 7.85 13.86 3.46
N LEU A 36 7.83 14.97 4.22
CA LEU A 36 6.65 15.33 5.02
C LEU A 36 5.42 15.57 4.13
N ALA A 37 5.58 16.20 2.98
CA ALA A 37 4.48 16.51 2.07
C ALA A 37 3.94 15.27 1.33
N LEU A 38 4.69 14.17 1.26
CA LEU A 38 4.26 12.93 0.59
C LEU A 38 3.19 12.16 1.36
N GLU A 39 3.10 12.34 2.67
CA GLU A 39 2.13 11.64 3.51
C GLU A 39 1.08 12.63 4.03
N PRO A 40 -0.19 12.22 4.19
CA PRO A 40 -1.25 13.12 4.63
C PRO A 40 -1.12 13.52 6.11
N SER A 41 -0.49 12.67 6.92
CA SER A 41 -0.30 12.90 8.36
C SER A 41 0.92 12.17 8.91
N TRP A 42 1.39 12.66 10.05
CA TRP A 42 2.54 12.12 10.76
C TRP A 42 2.26 11.96 12.25
N THR A 43 2.76 10.88 12.82
CA THR A 43 2.87 10.76 14.27
C THR A 43 4.26 11.17 14.70
N ILE A 44 4.36 12.19 15.53
CA ILE A 44 5.61 12.75 16.02
C ILE A 44 5.84 12.29 17.46
N SER A 45 6.92 11.59 17.70
CA SER A 45 7.36 11.25 19.05
C SER A 45 8.44 12.23 19.51
N ILE A 46 8.30 12.74 20.72
CA ILE A 46 9.29 13.60 21.37
C ILE A 46 10.02 12.76 22.42
N ASN A 47 11.31 12.52 22.24
CA ASN A 47 12.16 11.70 23.11
C ASN A 47 11.58 10.29 23.40
N GLY A 48 10.75 9.76 22.51
CA GLY A 48 10.12 8.45 22.64
C GLY A 48 9.03 8.35 23.72
N ARG A 49 8.58 9.47 24.31
CA ARG A 49 7.64 9.49 25.44
C ARG A 49 6.31 10.15 25.13
N GLU A 50 6.32 11.24 24.37
CA GLU A 50 5.13 11.98 23.96
C GLU A 50 4.86 11.73 22.50
N PHE A 51 3.59 11.48 22.14
CA PHE A 51 3.16 11.23 20.78
C PHE A 51 2.10 12.25 20.37
N LEU A 52 2.30 12.88 19.22
CA LEU A 52 1.40 13.85 18.62
C LEU A 52 1.04 13.38 17.23
N HIS A 53 -0.25 13.34 16.93
CA HIS A 53 -0.70 13.11 15.55
C HIS A 53 -0.98 14.46 14.88
N VAL A 54 -0.33 14.74 13.76
CA VAL A 54 -0.32 16.03 13.09
C VAL A 54 -0.52 15.84 11.60
N ARG A 55 -1.39 16.63 10.99
CA ARG A 55 -1.52 16.64 9.52
C ARG A 55 -0.27 17.26 8.89
N SER A 56 0.09 16.82 7.72
CA SER A 56 1.26 17.36 7.01
C SER A 56 1.14 18.88 6.77
N SER A 57 -0.06 19.39 6.55
CA SER A 57 -0.35 20.83 6.43
C SER A 57 -0.09 21.64 7.72
N GLU A 58 -0.03 20.99 8.87
CA GLU A 58 0.25 21.61 10.17
C GLU A 58 1.74 21.54 10.54
N ILE A 59 2.58 20.97 9.65
CA ILE A 59 4.01 20.89 9.83
C ILE A 59 4.68 21.86 8.86
N ALA A 60 5.45 22.81 9.35
CA ALA A 60 6.16 23.78 8.53
C ALA A 60 7.67 23.77 8.84
N ILE A 61 8.49 23.81 7.82
CA ILE A 61 9.95 23.95 7.90
C ILE A 61 10.35 25.20 7.15
N GLU A 62 10.89 26.18 7.89
CA GLU A 62 11.38 27.45 7.39
C GLU A 62 12.87 27.58 7.76
N GLY A 63 13.76 27.31 6.81
CA GLY A 63 15.19 27.19 7.11
C GLY A 63 15.48 26.11 8.14
N SER A 64 16.00 26.47 9.30
CA SER A 64 16.20 25.54 10.42
C SER A 64 15.02 25.51 11.42
N ARG A 65 13.97 26.29 11.21
CA ARG A 65 12.81 26.34 12.10
C ARG A 65 11.77 25.33 11.70
N LEU A 66 11.44 24.43 12.61
CA LEU A 66 10.40 23.42 12.48
C LEU A 66 9.21 23.78 13.38
N ARG A 67 8.00 23.87 12.81
CA ARG A 67 6.74 24.07 13.53
C ARG A 67 5.82 22.87 13.33
N PHE A 68 5.17 22.39 14.36
CA PHE A 68 4.22 21.28 14.33
C PHE A 68 3.33 21.26 15.58
N GLY A 69 2.04 21.03 15.46
CA GLY A 69 1.11 20.84 16.58
C GLY A 69 1.23 21.89 17.70
N GLY A 70 1.43 23.18 17.36
CA GLY A 70 1.66 24.26 18.31
C GLY A 70 3.09 24.39 18.87
N PHE A 71 3.98 23.46 18.53
CA PHE A 71 5.39 23.50 18.95
C PHE A 71 6.27 24.18 17.90
N THR A 72 7.31 24.87 18.39
CA THR A 72 8.39 25.41 17.55
C THR A 72 9.73 24.88 18.05
N ARG A 73 10.55 24.37 17.13
CA ARG A 73 11.89 23.82 17.39
C ARG A 73 12.88 24.35 16.37
N THR A 74 14.14 24.44 16.76
CA THR A 74 15.26 24.69 15.82
C THR A 74 15.91 23.35 15.50
N ILE A 75 15.93 22.96 14.24
CA ILE A 75 16.60 21.75 13.77
C ILE A 75 18.12 21.94 13.96
N LEU A 76 18.74 21.02 14.68
CA LEU A 76 20.18 20.96 14.89
C LEU A 76 20.81 19.95 13.93
N ASP A 77 20.13 18.82 13.72
CA ASP A 77 20.58 17.76 12.84
C ASP A 77 19.40 16.88 12.40
N ILE A 78 19.50 16.30 11.20
CA ILE A 78 18.58 15.29 10.70
C ILE A 78 19.33 13.95 10.70
N GLU A 79 19.14 13.18 11.77
CA GLU A 79 19.88 11.94 12.02
C GLU A 79 19.55 10.84 11.01
N SER A 80 18.27 10.72 10.61
CA SER A 80 17.85 9.76 9.59
C SER A 80 16.66 10.27 8.79
N LEU A 81 16.67 9.94 7.48
CA LEU A 81 15.58 10.15 6.54
C LEU A 81 15.22 8.80 5.92
N ARG A 82 13.98 8.35 6.10
CA ARG A 82 13.41 7.17 5.45
C ARG A 82 12.02 7.53 4.92
N PRO A 83 11.49 6.83 3.91
CA PRO A 83 10.17 7.15 3.35
C PRO A 83 9.05 7.24 4.38
N THR A 84 9.06 6.37 5.39
CA THR A 84 8.01 6.25 6.42
C THR A 84 8.45 6.71 7.81
N SER A 85 9.69 7.20 7.97
CA SER A 85 10.15 7.69 9.26
C SER A 85 11.32 8.65 9.12
N VAL A 86 11.28 9.74 9.88
CA VAL A 86 12.36 10.74 9.95
C VAL A 86 12.75 10.96 11.40
N ARG A 87 14.04 11.05 11.68
CA ARG A 87 14.55 11.35 13.02
C ARG A 87 15.37 12.61 12.99
N VAL A 88 14.98 13.57 13.83
CA VAL A 88 15.53 14.92 13.89
C VAL A 88 15.98 15.24 15.30
N ARG A 89 17.17 15.78 15.46
CA ARG A 89 17.60 16.40 16.70
C ARG A 89 17.29 17.90 16.61
N ALA A 90 16.46 18.39 17.52
CA ALA A 90 15.99 19.76 17.51
C ALA A 90 15.95 20.35 18.93
N ARG A 91 15.95 21.68 19.04
CA ARG A 91 16.01 22.38 20.32
C ARG A 91 14.86 23.41 20.44
N ALA A 92 14.19 23.41 21.58
CA ALA A 92 13.25 24.46 21.91
C ALA A 92 13.99 25.76 22.23
N ARG A 93 13.35 26.92 21.92
CA ARG A 93 13.98 28.24 22.04
C ARG A 93 14.56 28.57 23.43
N LEU A 94 13.95 28.06 24.50
CA LEU A 94 14.30 28.33 25.89
C LEU A 94 14.97 27.13 26.60
N ARG A 95 15.33 26.05 25.89
CA ARG A 95 16.00 24.88 26.48
C ARG A 95 17.45 24.76 26.00
N SER A 96 18.35 24.42 26.91
CA SER A 96 19.74 24.12 26.58
C SER A 96 19.93 22.72 25.96
N THR A 97 19.03 21.77 26.31
CA THR A 97 19.08 20.39 25.83
C THR A 97 18.33 20.23 24.51
N ALA A 98 18.84 19.38 23.64
CA ALA A 98 18.17 19.02 22.40
C ALA A 98 17.18 17.87 22.64
N ASP A 99 16.01 17.96 21.99
CA ASP A 99 15.04 16.89 21.90
C ASP A 99 15.33 16.02 20.67
N VAL A 100 15.03 14.73 20.75
CA VAL A 100 14.99 13.82 19.60
C VAL A 100 13.55 13.69 19.16
N LEU A 101 13.24 14.22 17.99
CA LEU A 101 11.94 14.11 17.36
C LEU A 101 11.96 12.94 16.36
N SER A 102 11.02 12.03 16.48
CA SER A 102 10.87 10.92 15.53
C SER A 102 9.50 11.04 14.86
N PHE A 103 9.50 11.22 13.55
CA PHE A 103 8.31 11.30 12.73
C PHE A 103 8.04 9.92 12.13
N TYR A 104 6.81 9.46 12.20
CA TYR A 104 6.34 8.21 11.61
C TYR A 104 5.14 8.51 10.71
N SER A 105 5.13 8.03 9.47
CA SER A 105 4.00 8.22 8.57
C SER A 105 2.75 7.52 9.10
N GLY A 106 1.59 8.21 9.03
CA GLY A 106 0.30 7.69 9.44
C GLY A 106 0.00 7.78 10.94
N GLU A 107 -1.01 7.03 11.37
CA GLU A 107 -1.48 7.00 12.75
C GLU A 107 -0.47 6.34 13.71
N THR A 108 -0.58 6.67 14.99
CA THR A 108 0.33 6.19 16.05
C THR A 108 0.38 4.67 16.11
N LEU A 109 1.49 4.09 15.67
CA LEU A 109 1.72 2.67 15.90
C LEU A 109 1.97 2.43 17.40
N PRO A 110 1.14 1.62 18.08
CA PRO A 110 1.41 1.25 19.46
C PRO A 110 2.77 0.56 19.57
N SER A 111 3.45 0.74 20.69
CA SER A 111 4.74 0.09 20.89
C SER A 111 4.63 -1.45 20.73
N PRO A 112 5.67 -2.14 20.27
CA PRO A 112 5.64 -3.60 20.17
C PRO A 112 5.27 -4.31 21.47
N ALA A 113 5.56 -3.70 22.62
CA ALA A 113 5.17 -4.21 23.93
C ALA A 113 3.67 -4.02 24.19
N ALA A 114 3.12 -2.83 23.91
CA ALA A 114 1.70 -2.54 24.03
C ALA A 114 0.85 -3.41 23.09
N LEU A 115 1.29 -3.60 21.84
CA LEU A 115 0.65 -4.54 20.90
C LEU A 115 0.62 -5.97 21.43
N ARG A 116 1.73 -6.45 21.97
CA ARG A 116 1.77 -7.80 22.55
C ARG A 116 0.85 -7.93 23.77
N GLN A 117 0.84 -6.93 24.65
CA GLN A 117 -0.04 -6.91 25.82
C GLN A 117 -1.51 -6.94 25.41
N ARG A 118 -1.93 -6.09 24.46
CA ARG A 118 -3.29 -6.04 23.92
C ARG A 118 -3.70 -7.38 23.32
N ARG A 119 -2.89 -7.95 22.42
CA ARG A 119 -3.15 -9.25 21.79
C ARG A 119 -3.22 -10.40 22.79
N THR A 120 -2.43 -10.34 23.84
CA THR A 120 -2.48 -11.33 24.93
C THR A 120 -3.78 -11.19 25.72
N ALA A 121 -4.20 -9.98 26.04
CA ALA A 121 -5.47 -9.71 26.74
C ALA A 121 -6.65 -10.19 25.88
N PHE A 122 -6.69 -9.83 24.59
CA PHE A 122 -7.68 -10.30 23.64
C PHE A 122 -7.73 -11.85 23.56
N GLN A 123 -6.60 -12.52 23.43
CA GLN A 123 -6.56 -13.97 23.39
C GLN A 123 -7.14 -14.60 24.67
N ARG A 124 -6.85 -14.00 25.84
CA ARG A 124 -7.40 -14.48 27.12
C ARG A 124 -8.91 -14.30 27.21
N SER A 125 -9.47 -13.18 26.71
CA SER A 125 -10.90 -12.95 26.71
C SER A 125 -11.67 -13.91 25.81
N LEU A 126 -11.06 -14.38 24.72
CA LEU A 126 -11.66 -15.36 23.81
C LEU A 126 -11.77 -16.78 24.40
N VAL A 127 -10.86 -17.19 25.29
CA VAL A 127 -10.78 -18.59 25.75
C VAL A 127 -12.08 -19.09 26.37
N PRO A 128 -12.77 -18.36 27.29
CA PRO A 128 -14.04 -18.81 27.85
C PRO A 128 -15.15 -18.90 26.80
N ALA A 129 -15.25 -17.92 25.90
CA ALA A 129 -16.28 -17.90 24.86
C ALA A 129 -16.09 -19.05 23.85
N ILE A 130 -14.84 -19.31 23.43
CA ILE A 130 -14.52 -20.47 22.57
C ILE A 130 -14.87 -21.79 23.27
N SER A 131 -14.53 -21.91 24.55
CA SER A 131 -14.79 -23.16 25.30
C SER A 131 -16.28 -23.41 25.44
N ARG A 132 -17.10 -22.37 25.69
CA ARG A 132 -18.56 -22.47 25.71
C ARG A 132 -19.11 -22.84 24.33
N HIS A 133 -18.71 -22.11 23.29
CA HIS A 133 -19.25 -22.28 21.92
C HIS A 133 -18.91 -23.66 21.34
N LEU A 134 -17.68 -24.15 21.53
CA LEU A 134 -17.22 -25.43 20.99
C LEU A 134 -17.52 -26.63 21.91
N GLY A 135 -18.01 -26.39 23.12
CA GLY A 135 -18.23 -27.47 24.12
C GLY A 135 -16.95 -28.21 24.51
N THR A 136 -15.77 -27.58 24.34
CA THR A 136 -14.48 -28.23 24.60
C THR A 136 -13.43 -27.25 25.12
N ARG A 137 -12.52 -27.75 25.95
CA ARG A 137 -11.47 -26.93 26.57
C ARG A 137 -10.40 -26.53 25.56
N VAL A 138 -9.95 -25.27 25.64
CA VAL A 138 -8.73 -24.81 24.95
C VAL A 138 -7.51 -25.43 25.59
N THR A 139 -6.73 -26.18 24.81
CA THR A 139 -5.57 -26.96 25.28
C THR A 139 -4.24 -26.25 25.00
N ARG A 140 -4.19 -25.37 23.99
CA ARG A 140 -2.96 -24.62 23.62
C ARG A 140 -3.30 -23.25 23.07
N GLN A 141 -2.49 -22.25 23.45
CA GLN A 141 -2.56 -20.89 22.98
C GLN A 141 -1.24 -20.51 22.28
N ILE A 142 -1.33 -19.88 21.10
CA ILE A 142 -0.18 -19.54 20.25
C ILE A 142 -0.33 -18.07 19.82
N LEU A 143 0.58 -17.20 20.27
CA LEU A 143 0.61 -15.76 19.93
C LEU A 143 1.79 -15.35 19.04
N HIS A 144 2.86 -16.17 19.01
CA HIS A 144 4.04 -15.84 18.22
C HIS A 144 3.79 -15.94 16.72
N SER A 145 4.51 -15.15 15.94
CA SER A 145 4.49 -15.27 14.48
C SER A 145 5.04 -16.61 14.03
N ASP A 146 4.47 -17.16 12.98
CA ASP A 146 4.97 -18.33 12.26
C ASP A 146 5.51 -17.87 10.90
N LYS A 147 6.77 -17.46 10.88
CA LYS A 147 7.41 -16.94 9.66
C LYS A 147 7.52 -18.01 8.57
N GLN A 148 7.67 -19.28 8.96
CA GLN A 148 7.77 -20.40 8.01
C GLN A 148 6.48 -20.56 7.20
N HIS A 149 5.34 -20.32 7.83
CA HIS A 149 4.04 -20.46 7.18
C HIS A 149 3.38 -19.11 6.83
N GLY A 150 4.09 -17.99 7.03
CA GLY A 150 3.60 -16.65 6.66
C GLY A 150 2.46 -16.13 7.55
N ILE A 151 2.36 -16.60 8.80
CA ILE A 151 1.30 -16.18 9.73
C ILE A 151 1.89 -15.15 10.70
N GLY A 152 1.38 -13.92 10.65
CA GLY A 152 1.80 -12.85 11.55
C GLY A 152 1.36 -13.06 13.01
N GLY A 153 2.05 -12.40 13.94
CA GLY A 153 1.69 -12.42 15.37
C GLY A 153 0.41 -11.63 15.71
N ALA A 154 -0.24 -11.02 14.72
CA ALA A 154 -1.54 -10.35 14.88
C ALA A 154 -2.72 -11.34 14.97
N TYR A 155 -2.48 -12.63 14.65
CA TYR A 155 -3.51 -13.65 14.60
C TYR A 155 -3.30 -14.65 15.75
N PRO A 156 -3.96 -14.48 16.92
CA PRO A 156 -3.99 -15.47 17.97
C PRO A 156 -4.54 -16.80 17.45
N ARG A 157 -3.86 -17.90 17.79
CA ARG A 157 -4.24 -19.26 17.39
C ARG A 157 -4.41 -20.13 18.62
N LEU A 158 -5.48 -20.90 18.64
CA LEU A 158 -5.80 -21.75 19.77
C LEU A 158 -6.11 -23.17 19.28
N LEU A 159 -5.77 -24.16 20.07
CA LEU A 159 -6.21 -25.54 19.87
C LEU A 159 -7.24 -25.88 20.95
N ALA A 160 -8.39 -26.42 20.53
CA ALA A 160 -9.46 -26.82 21.43
C ALA A 160 -9.76 -28.32 21.23
N GLY A 161 -9.70 -29.08 22.29
CA GLY A 161 -9.78 -30.54 22.24
C GLY A 161 -8.76 -31.15 21.27
N ARG A 162 -9.14 -32.27 20.64
CA ARG A 162 -8.27 -33.01 19.69
C ARG A 162 -8.48 -32.61 18.22
N SER A 163 -9.67 -32.11 17.86
CA SER A 163 -10.10 -31.93 16.45
C SER A 163 -10.28 -30.48 16.01
N ARG A 164 -10.34 -29.52 16.93
CA ARG A 164 -10.63 -28.13 16.64
C ARG A 164 -9.40 -27.24 16.76
N ALA A 165 -9.35 -26.26 15.87
CA ALA A 165 -8.39 -25.18 15.89
C ALA A 165 -9.11 -23.86 15.68
N VAL A 166 -8.65 -22.78 16.29
CA VAL A 166 -9.29 -21.46 16.21
C VAL A 166 -8.23 -20.43 15.88
N ILE A 167 -8.50 -19.59 14.89
CA ILE A 167 -7.72 -18.39 14.57
C ILE A 167 -8.61 -17.16 14.68
N ALA A 168 -8.08 -16.09 15.25
CA ALA A 168 -8.84 -14.87 15.50
C ALA A 168 -8.04 -13.64 15.13
N VAL A 169 -8.72 -12.50 15.05
CA VAL A 169 -8.11 -11.17 14.91
C VAL A 169 -8.74 -10.22 15.92
N ASP A 170 -7.89 -9.40 16.56
CA ASP A 170 -8.30 -8.42 17.57
C ASP A 170 -9.13 -7.30 16.92
N PRO A 171 -10.27 -6.87 17.53
CA PRO A 171 -11.07 -5.75 17.04
C PRO A 171 -10.31 -4.45 16.81
N ASP A 172 -9.27 -4.19 17.61
CA ASP A 172 -8.48 -2.96 17.53
C ASP A 172 -7.31 -3.05 16.52
N GLU A 173 -7.19 -4.13 15.76
CA GLU A 173 -6.22 -4.19 14.67
C GLU A 173 -6.64 -3.33 13.49
N ALA A 174 -5.65 -2.81 12.75
CA ALA A 174 -5.92 -2.07 11.53
C ALA A 174 -6.67 -2.94 10.50
N THR A 175 -7.50 -2.32 9.68
CA THR A 175 -8.36 -2.99 8.71
C THR A 175 -7.61 -3.96 7.78
N PRO A 176 -6.40 -3.66 7.24
CA PRO A 176 -5.65 -4.64 6.46
C PRO A 176 -5.28 -5.89 7.24
N VAL A 177 -5.06 -5.77 8.56
CA VAL A 177 -4.78 -6.91 9.44
C VAL A 177 -6.04 -7.74 9.65
N VAL A 178 -7.20 -7.09 9.89
CA VAL A 178 -8.49 -7.81 9.99
C VAL A 178 -8.75 -8.60 8.72
N ASN A 179 -8.62 -7.98 7.56
CA ASN A 179 -8.84 -8.60 6.25
C ASN A 179 -7.85 -9.72 5.92
N GLY A 180 -6.64 -9.65 6.48
CA GLY A 180 -5.60 -10.67 6.33
C GLY A 180 -5.84 -11.96 7.11
N VAL A 181 -6.87 -12.03 7.99
CA VAL A 181 -7.19 -13.25 8.76
C VAL A 181 -7.58 -14.41 7.84
N LEU A 182 -8.23 -14.11 6.70
CA LEU A 182 -8.60 -15.11 5.70
C LEU A 182 -7.36 -15.87 5.19
N ARG A 183 -6.34 -15.13 4.76
CA ARG A 183 -5.06 -15.69 4.33
C ARG A 183 -4.39 -16.48 5.46
N ALA A 184 -4.36 -15.90 6.65
CA ALA A 184 -3.76 -16.56 7.83
C ALA A 184 -4.46 -17.88 8.16
N ALA A 185 -5.80 -17.94 8.04
CA ALA A 185 -6.59 -19.16 8.24
C ALA A 185 -6.25 -20.24 7.20
N ILE A 186 -6.15 -19.87 5.91
CA ILE A 186 -5.76 -20.78 4.83
C ILE A 186 -4.36 -21.35 5.07
N HIS A 187 -3.41 -20.52 5.48
CA HIS A 187 -2.05 -20.98 5.79
C HIS A 187 -2.03 -21.92 6.97
N TRP A 188 -2.78 -21.56 8.04
CA TRP A 188 -2.77 -22.36 9.25
C TRP A 188 -3.49 -23.69 9.09
N SER A 189 -4.60 -23.75 8.35
CA SER A 189 -5.34 -24.98 8.09
C SER A 189 -4.45 -26.05 7.41
N ALA A 190 -3.56 -25.62 6.53
CA ALA A 190 -2.61 -26.52 5.87
C ALA A 190 -1.59 -27.15 6.84
N VAL A 191 -1.33 -26.50 7.98
CA VAL A 191 -0.35 -26.94 8.99
C VAL A 191 -1.01 -27.74 10.09
N VAL A 192 -2.15 -27.24 10.61
CA VAL A 192 -2.74 -27.77 11.84
C VAL A 192 -3.51 -29.08 11.63
N LYS A 193 -3.94 -29.37 10.39
CA LYS A 193 -4.69 -30.59 10.04
C LYS A 193 -5.92 -30.85 10.93
N ARG A 194 -6.63 -29.76 11.29
CA ARG A 194 -7.83 -29.78 12.13
C ARG A 194 -8.90 -28.90 11.49
N ARG A 195 -10.17 -29.09 11.85
CA ARG A 195 -11.22 -28.14 11.48
C ARG A 195 -10.91 -26.77 12.09
N VAL A 196 -10.81 -25.74 11.27
CA VAL A 196 -10.48 -24.38 11.71
C VAL A 196 -11.72 -23.52 11.82
N THR A 197 -11.89 -22.90 12.96
CA THR A 197 -12.86 -21.85 13.21
C THR A 197 -12.16 -20.49 13.10
N VAL A 198 -12.69 -19.57 12.30
CA VAL A 198 -12.16 -18.22 12.11
C VAL A 198 -13.06 -17.24 12.85
N ILE A 199 -12.48 -16.43 13.72
CA ILE A 199 -13.20 -15.43 14.51
C ILE A 199 -12.83 -14.04 14.01
N ILE A 200 -13.85 -13.27 13.62
CA ILE A 200 -13.73 -11.92 13.05
C ILE A 200 -14.42 -10.94 14.01
N PRO A 201 -13.95 -9.71 14.18
CA PRO A 201 -14.67 -8.69 14.95
C PRO A 201 -16.01 -8.35 14.32
N ALA A 202 -17.06 -8.29 15.15
CA ALA A 202 -18.38 -7.86 14.72
C ALA A 202 -18.33 -6.45 14.11
N GLY A 203 -19.10 -6.26 13.03
CA GLY A 203 -19.14 -4.99 12.29
C GLY A 203 -17.93 -4.71 11.39
N ARG A 204 -16.93 -5.61 11.33
CA ARG A 204 -15.72 -5.46 10.49
C ARG A 204 -15.52 -6.61 9.50
N SER A 205 -16.58 -7.33 9.19
CA SER A 205 -16.57 -8.54 8.36
C SER A 205 -16.86 -8.30 6.87
N GLN A 206 -17.29 -7.09 6.47
CA GLN A 206 -17.85 -6.81 5.13
C GLN A 206 -16.91 -7.25 3.98
N THR A 207 -15.61 -6.94 4.07
CA THR A 207 -14.64 -7.37 3.08
C THR A 207 -14.51 -8.90 3.03
N ILE A 208 -14.45 -9.53 4.19
CA ILE A 208 -14.33 -11.00 4.29
C ILE A 208 -15.60 -11.67 3.76
N VAL A 209 -16.76 -11.15 4.11
CA VAL A 209 -18.06 -11.64 3.59
C VAL A 209 -18.11 -11.57 2.06
N SER A 210 -17.74 -10.42 1.46
CA SER A 210 -17.69 -10.30 0.00
C SER A 210 -16.77 -11.34 -0.65
N ARG A 211 -15.61 -11.58 -0.05
CA ARG A 211 -14.67 -12.61 -0.52
C ARG A 211 -15.25 -14.01 -0.38
N LEU A 212 -15.87 -14.33 0.75
CA LEU A 212 -16.43 -15.66 1.03
C LEU A 212 -17.64 -16.00 0.14
N VAL A 213 -18.44 -15.00 -0.22
CA VAL A 213 -19.52 -15.18 -1.22
C VAL A 213 -18.93 -15.58 -2.58
N ALA A 214 -17.80 -14.97 -2.96
CA ALA A 214 -17.12 -15.30 -4.22
C ALA A 214 -16.26 -16.58 -4.15
N LEU A 215 -15.95 -17.06 -2.94
CA LEU A 215 -15.04 -18.17 -2.68
C LEU A 215 -15.74 -19.32 -1.90
N PRO A 216 -16.73 -20.01 -2.49
CA PRO A 216 -17.54 -21.01 -1.78
C PRO A 216 -16.67 -22.13 -1.19
N ARG A 217 -15.61 -22.57 -1.86
CA ARG A 217 -14.68 -23.58 -1.32
C ARG A 217 -14.04 -23.17 0.00
N ILE A 218 -13.65 -21.90 0.13
CA ILE A 218 -13.09 -21.38 1.39
C ILE A 218 -14.19 -21.25 2.43
N ARG A 219 -15.36 -20.70 2.05
CA ARG A 219 -16.49 -20.54 2.95
C ARG A 219 -16.88 -21.87 3.62
N GLU A 220 -16.92 -22.95 2.87
CA GLU A 220 -17.30 -24.28 3.36
C GLU A 220 -16.17 -25.01 4.12
N SER A 221 -14.91 -24.62 3.88
CA SER A 221 -13.75 -25.26 4.52
C SER A 221 -13.52 -24.84 5.96
N PHE A 222 -14.15 -23.75 6.41
CA PHE A 222 -13.95 -23.16 7.74
C PHE A 222 -15.30 -22.95 8.43
N ASP A 223 -15.26 -22.87 9.77
CA ASP A 223 -16.37 -22.35 10.56
C ASP A 223 -16.13 -20.85 10.78
N TRP A 224 -17.13 -20.00 10.54
CA TRP A 224 -16.99 -18.54 10.59
C TRP A 224 -17.84 -17.98 11.72
N LEU A 225 -17.20 -17.23 12.62
CA LEU A 225 -17.84 -16.61 13.77
C LEU A 225 -17.48 -15.12 13.86
N GLU A 226 -18.39 -14.33 14.39
CA GLU A 226 -18.15 -12.96 14.81
C GLU A 226 -18.00 -12.87 16.33
N TRP A 227 -17.13 -11.97 16.77
CA TRP A 227 -16.87 -11.62 18.16
C TRP A 227 -17.35 -10.20 18.43
N ASP A 228 -18.30 -10.01 19.36
CA ASP A 228 -18.84 -8.70 19.77
C ASP A 228 -18.17 -8.08 21.00
N GLY A 229 -17.18 -8.76 21.58
CA GLY A 229 -16.50 -8.37 22.83
C GLY A 229 -16.83 -9.30 24.00
N THR A 230 -17.92 -10.06 23.93
CA THR A 230 -18.43 -10.95 24.99
C THR A 230 -18.74 -12.35 24.49
N ASP A 231 -19.43 -12.45 23.36
CA ASP A 231 -19.96 -13.70 22.83
C ASP A 231 -19.61 -13.94 21.36
N LEU A 232 -19.76 -15.19 20.95
CA LEU A 232 -19.51 -15.65 19.58
C LEU A 232 -20.84 -15.97 18.89
N ALA A 233 -21.07 -15.36 17.74
CA ALA A 233 -22.22 -15.62 16.88
C ALA A 233 -21.77 -16.14 15.51
N PRO A 234 -22.58 -16.96 14.80
CA PRO A 234 -22.29 -17.31 13.42
C PRO A 234 -22.19 -16.06 12.51
N LEU A 235 -21.19 -16.04 11.62
CA LEU A 235 -21.06 -14.98 10.62
C LEU A 235 -22.21 -15.04 9.63
N THR A 236 -22.88 -13.91 9.42
CA THR A 236 -23.90 -13.77 8.36
C THR A 236 -23.25 -13.34 7.05
N PHE A 237 -23.82 -13.74 5.90
CA PHE A 237 -23.28 -13.46 4.57
C PHE A 237 -24.11 -12.44 3.79
N GLU A 238 -24.90 -11.63 4.48
CA GLU A 238 -25.87 -10.72 3.87
C GLU A 238 -25.26 -9.35 3.53
N GLN A 239 -24.31 -8.87 4.33
CA GLN A 239 -23.73 -7.55 4.20
C GLN A 239 -22.27 -7.62 3.71
N GLY A 240 -22.10 -7.48 2.41
CA GLY A 240 -20.77 -7.31 1.81
C GLY A 240 -20.34 -5.83 1.71
N MET A 241 -19.19 -5.60 1.09
CA MET A 241 -18.67 -4.25 0.83
C MET A 241 -19.64 -3.45 -0.05
N GLU A 242 -19.86 -2.19 0.31
CA GLU A 242 -20.52 -1.23 -0.56
C GLU A 242 -19.53 -0.72 -1.62
N THR A 243 -19.97 -0.75 -2.86
CA THR A 243 -19.18 -0.30 -4.00
C THR A 243 -19.92 0.81 -4.76
N TYR A 244 -19.17 1.66 -5.46
CA TYR A 244 -19.73 2.72 -6.31
C TYR A 244 -18.79 2.99 -7.49
N VAL A 245 -19.30 3.67 -8.52
CA VAL A 245 -18.48 4.25 -9.59
C VAL A 245 -18.42 5.75 -9.39
N GLN A 246 -17.22 6.28 -9.18
CA GLN A 246 -16.99 7.73 -9.14
C GLN A 246 -17.24 8.31 -10.52
N PRO A 247 -18.17 9.29 -10.70
CA PRO A 247 -18.36 9.91 -11.99
C PRO A 247 -17.08 10.52 -12.54
N TYR A 248 -16.80 10.28 -13.81
CA TYR A 248 -15.64 10.81 -14.52
C TYR A 248 -16.06 11.86 -15.53
N SER A 249 -15.40 13.01 -15.49
CA SER A 249 -15.40 14.02 -16.53
C SER A 249 -13.97 14.53 -16.67
N GLN A 250 -13.51 14.66 -17.90
CA GLN A 250 -12.21 15.29 -18.16
C GLN A 250 -12.35 16.80 -17.96
N PRO A 251 -11.55 17.43 -17.09
CA PRO A 251 -11.59 18.88 -16.91
C PRO A 251 -10.98 19.57 -18.12
N ALA A 252 -11.48 20.77 -18.44
CA ALA A 252 -10.99 21.61 -19.54
C ALA A 252 -9.76 22.42 -19.12
N VAL A 253 -8.61 21.74 -18.96
CA VAL A 253 -7.37 22.32 -18.40
C VAL A 253 -6.14 22.06 -19.27
N GLU A 254 -6.34 21.72 -20.54
CA GLU A 254 -5.29 21.27 -21.46
C GLU A 254 -4.16 22.30 -21.61
N ALA A 255 -4.48 23.59 -21.70
CA ALA A 255 -3.48 24.65 -21.85
C ALA A 255 -2.56 24.77 -20.63
N GLU A 256 -3.12 24.73 -19.44
CA GLU A 256 -2.35 24.80 -18.19
C GLU A 256 -1.51 23.53 -17.96
N VAL A 257 -2.07 22.36 -18.24
CA VAL A 257 -1.34 21.09 -18.22
C VAL A 257 -0.16 21.14 -19.19
N ALA A 258 -0.37 21.61 -20.43
CA ALA A 258 0.69 21.72 -21.43
C ALA A 258 1.80 22.67 -20.97
N ARG A 259 1.45 23.81 -20.34
CA ARG A 259 2.40 24.78 -19.79
C ARG A 259 3.30 24.16 -18.74
N ILE A 260 2.72 23.40 -17.80
CA ILE A 260 3.50 22.76 -16.72
C ILE A 260 4.35 21.62 -17.28
N VAL A 261 3.80 20.79 -18.16
CA VAL A 261 4.53 19.67 -18.76
C VAL A 261 5.72 20.18 -19.58
N ALA A 262 5.63 21.36 -20.21
CA ALA A 262 6.69 21.96 -20.99
C ALA A 262 7.98 22.26 -20.17
N ILE A 263 7.88 22.37 -18.84
CA ILE A 263 9.05 22.54 -17.96
C ILE A 263 10.02 21.36 -18.08
N ALA A 264 9.49 20.13 -18.16
CA ALA A 264 10.31 18.93 -18.33
C ALA A 264 9.51 17.82 -19.06
N PRO A 265 9.28 17.93 -20.39
CA PRO A 265 8.38 17.05 -21.13
C PRO A 265 8.73 15.57 -21.07
N ALA A 266 10.02 15.23 -20.94
CA ALA A 266 10.49 13.84 -20.84
C ALA A 266 10.34 13.24 -19.44
N LEU A 267 10.03 14.05 -18.44
CA LEU A 267 10.01 13.65 -17.02
C LEU A 267 8.64 13.78 -16.37
N LEU A 268 7.79 14.66 -16.90
CA LEU A 268 6.47 14.95 -16.36
C LEU A 268 5.39 14.19 -17.14
N GLN A 269 4.53 13.49 -16.41
CA GLN A 269 3.46 12.66 -16.95
C GLN A 269 2.11 13.20 -16.45
N PRO A 270 1.27 13.76 -17.33
CA PRO A 270 -0.11 14.10 -16.97
C PRO A 270 -0.95 12.82 -16.94
N VAL A 271 -1.73 12.64 -15.87
CA VAL A 271 -2.68 11.54 -15.71
C VAL A 271 -3.98 12.05 -15.08
N PRO A 272 -5.16 11.51 -15.45
CA PRO A 272 -6.41 11.90 -14.84
C PRO A 272 -6.41 11.55 -13.34
N HIS A 273 -6.92 12.44 -12.50
CA HIS A 273 -7.18 12.20 -11.09
C HIS A 273 -8.70 12.14 -10.84
N ILE A 274 -9.23 10.93 -10.84
CA ILE A 274 -10.68 10.68 -10.87
C ILE A 274 -11.40 11.33 -9.67
N ALA A 275 -10.90 11.08 -8.45
CA ALA A 275 -11.56 11.56 -7.23
C ALA A 275 -11.62 13.09 -7.11
N ARG A 276 -10.66 13.82 -7.66
CA ARG A 276 -10.59 15.29 -7.59
C ARG A 276 -11.10 15.99 -8.84
N ARG A 277 -11.44 15.25 -9.88
CA ARG A 277 -11.78 15.81 -11.22
C ARG A 277 -10.70 16.79 -11.72
N ALA A 278 -9.45 16.34 -11.64
CA ALA A 278 -8.26 17.12 -11.94
C ALA A 278 -7.33 16.33 -12.86
N VAL A 279 -6.31 16.99 -13.38
CA VAL A 279 -5.16 16.33 -13.99
C VAL A 279 -3.99 16.40 -13.01
N SER A 280 -3.50 15.24 -12.60
CA SER A 280 -2.30 15.10 -11.79
C SER A 280 -1.08 15.09 -12.70
N ILE A 281 -0.12 15.96 -12.49
CA ILE A 281 1.17 15.99 -13.20
C ILE A 281 2.20 15.33 -12.30
N ARG A 282 2.77 14.22 -12.77
CA ARG A 282 3.60 13.33 -11.96
C ARG A 282 5.03 13.26 -12.47
N PHE A 283 5.98 13.33 -11.54
CA PHE A 283 7.37 12.98 -11.75
C PHE A 283 7.63 11.58 -11.20
N ARG A 284 7.79 10.59 -12.07
CA ARG A 284 8.01 9.19 -11.66
C ARG A 284 7.03 8.73 -10.57
N GLY A 285 5.74 8.99 -10.76
CA GLY A 285 4.67 8.64 -9.84
C GLY A 285 4.43 9.62 -8.69
N LEU A 286 5.30 10.58 -8.40
CA LEU A 286 5.04 11.64 -7.43
C LEU A 286 4.28 12.78 -8.08
N GLU A 287 3.17 13.18 -7.49
CA GLU A 287 2.40 14.35 -7.94
C GLU A 287 3.17 15.62 -7.59
N VAL A 288 3.58 16.36 -8.61
CA VAL A 288 4.27 17.65 -8.49
C VAL A 288 3.33 18.82 -8.70
N ALA A 289 2.28 18.62 -9.47
CA ALA A 289 1.19 19.59 -9.65
C ALA A 289 -0.14 18.86 -9.85
N SER A 290 -1.24 19.51 -9.47
CA SER A 290 -2.61 19.08 -9.75
C SER A 290 -3.38 20.25 -10.29
N VAL A 291 -3.99 20.08 -11.47
CA VAL A 291 -4.70 21.12 -12.21
C VAL A 291 -6.17 20.74 -12.30
N ASP A 292 -7.04 21.57 -11.77
CA ASP A 292 -8.49 21.50 -11.98
C ASP A 292 -9.00 22.81 -12.62
N GLU A 293 -10.29 22.89 -12.90
CA GLU A 293 -10.90 24.06 -13.55
C GLU A 293 -10.84 25.34 -12.71
N LYS A 294 -10.50 25.26 -11.43
CA LYS A 294 -10.49 26.39 -10.49
C LYS A 294 -9.09 26.86 -10.16
N ALA A 295 -8.14 25.93 -10.03
CA ALA A 295 -6.81 26.23 -9.53
C ALA A 295 -5.76 25.19 -9.94
N THR A 296 -4.51 25.60 -9.91
CA THR A 296 -3.34 24.71 -9.91
C THR A 296 -2.79 24.62 -8.50
N THR A 297 -2.53 23.41 -8.02
CA THR A 297 -1.91 23.17 -6.70
C THR A 297 -0.58 22.46 -6.87
N TYR A 298 0.36 22.76 -5.99
CA TYR A 298 1.71 22.20 -5.99
C TYR A 298 2.01 21.49 -4.66
N PRO A 299 1.65 20.19 -4.53
CA PRO A 299 1.74 19.46 -3.26
C PRO A 299 3.14 19.44 -2.64
N LEU A 300 4.17 19.41 -3.48
CA LEU A 300 5.57 19.38 -3.05
C LEU A 300 6.22 20.77 -2.97
N GLY A 301 5.47 21.84 -3.28
CA GLY A 301 5.88 23.24 -3.23
C GLY A 301 6.34 23.82 -4.56
N GLU A 302 6.63 25.10 -4.54
CA GLU A 302 7.11 25.92 -5.65
C GLU A 302 8.46 26.55 -5.30
N PRO A 303 9.30 26.98 -6.28
CA PRO A 303 9.08 26.84 -7.73
C PRO A 303 9.34 25.42 -8.24
N LEU A 304 8.67 25.03 -9.36
CA LEU A 304 8.72 23.67 -9.91
C LEU A 304 10.08 23.29 -10.51
N GLU A 305 10.75 24.20 -11.19
CA GLU A 305 12.00 23.88 -11.88
C GLU A 305 13.09 23.35 -10.92
N PRO A 306 13.44 24.03 -9.82
CA PRO A 306 14.39 23.52 -8.84
C PRO A 306 13.92 22.23 -8.16
N LEU A 307 12.61 22.08 -7.93
CA LEU A 307 12.04 20.86 -7.39
C LEU A 307 12.26 19.68 -8.34
N ILE A 308 11.96 19.86 -9.65
CA ILE A 308 12.13 18.81 -10.67
C ILE A 308 13.60 18.44 -10.80
N GLU A 309 14.53 19.40 -10.79
CA GLU A 309 15.97 19.14 -10.81
C GLU A 309 16.41 18.32 -9.58
N SER A 310 15.95 18.67 -8.40
CA SER A 310 16.21 17.92 -7.17
C SER A 310 15.67 16.49 -7.26
N LEU A 311 14.42 16.31 -7.70
CA LEU A 311 13.81 15.01 -7.91
C LEU A 311 14.56 14.19 -8.98
N ALA A 312 14.99 14.81 -10.08
CA ALA A 312 15.75 14.14 -11.14
C ALA A 312 17.10 13.61 -10.64
N ARG A 313 17.75 14.35 -9.74
CA ARG A 313 19.02 13.94 -9.11
C ARG A 313 18.81 12.80 -8.10
N GLU A 314 17.82 12.92 -7.23
CA GLU A 314 17.68 12.04 -6.07
C GLU A 314 16.73 10.85 -6.34
N ARG A 315 15.59 11.06 -7.05
CA ARG A 315 14.65 10.01 -7.42
C ARG A 315 15.01 9.37 -8.78
N ARG A 316 16.23 8.85 -8.89
CA ARG A 316 16.70 8.16 -10.11
C ARG A 316 16.86 6.66 -9.90
N PRO A 317 16.81 5.86 -10.97
CA PRO A 317 17.06 4.43 -10.90
C PRO A 317 18.42 4.13 -10.26
N GLY A 318 18.45 3.20 -9.30
CA GLY A 318 19.67 2.82 -8.56
C GLY A 318 20.06 3.75 -7.42
N SER A 319 19.37 4.88 -7.23
CA SER A 319 19.58 5.74 -6.06
C SER A 319 19.14 5.04 -4.78
N ARG A 320 19.94 5.22 -3.71
CA ARG A 320 19.59 4.80 -2.34
C ARG A 320 18.90 5.90 -1.53
N HIS A 321 18.68 7.04 -2.16
CA HIS A 321 18.05 8.19 -1.53
C HIS A 321 16.62 7.85 -1.07
N PRO A 322 16.12 8.37 0.07
CA PRO A 322 14.75 8.13 0.54
C PRO A 322 13.67 8.45 -0.50
N LEU A 323 13.81 9.55 -1.24
CA LEU A 323 12.89 9.92 -2.32
C LEU A 323 12.82 8.87 -3.44
N ALA A 324 13.88 8.10 -3.70
CA ALA A 324 13.87 7.01 -4.67
C ALA A 324 13.14 5.75 -4.16
N ARG A 325 12.84 5.70 -2.86
CA ARG A 325 12.12 4.60 -2.20
C ARG A 325 10.71 4.98 -1.75
N ALA A 326 10.41 6.27 -1.75
CA ALA A 326 9.07 6.75 -1.44
C ALA A 326 8.12 6.37 -2.60
N HIS A 327 6.91 5.90 -2.27
CA HIS A 327 5.84 5.60 -3.22
C HIS A 327 6.34 4.79 -4.44
N GLU A 328 7.00 3.65 -4.20
CA GLU A 328 7.53 2.80 -5.28
C GLU A 328 6.42 2.23 -6.17
N GLU A 329 5.24 1.93 -5.61
CA GLU A 329 4.08 1.47 -6.37
C GLU A 329 3.61 2.52 -7.37
N ALA A 330 3.48 3.79 -6.95
CA ALA A 330 3.13 4.90 -7.84
C ALA A 330 4.20 5.12 -8.96
N TRP A 331 5.47 4.86 -8.66
CA TRP A 331 6.50 4.89 -9.70
C TRP A 331 6.35 3.74 -10.70
N LEU A 332 6.07 2.52 -10.22
CA LEU A 332 5.83 1.36 -11.09
C LEU A 332 4.56 1.59 -11.93
N GLU A 333 3.49 2.12 -11.34
CA GLU A 333 2.27 2.52 -12.02
C GLU A 333 2.56 3.52 -13.16
N SER A 334 3.30 4.59 -12.86
CA SER A 334 3.69 5.62 -13.84
C SER A 334 4.47 5.04 -15.02
N ASN A 335 5.46 4.18 -14.74
CA ASN A 335 6.22 3.49 -15.78
C ASN A 335 5.34 2.52 -16.59
N LEU A 336 4.38 1.84 -15.93
CA LEU A 336 3.47 0.91 -16.58
C LEU A 336 2.52 1.65 -17.52
N ILE A 337 1.93 2.77 -17.10
CA ILE A 337 1.07 3.62 -17.94
C ILE A 337 1.82 4.04 -19.21
N GLY A 338 3.07 4.50 -19.08
CA GLY A 338 3.90 4.93 -20.22
C GLY A 338 4.23 3.81 -21.21
N ARG A 339 4.22 2.57 -20.78
CA ARG A 339 4.55 1.37 -21.57
C ARG A 339 3.40 0.36 -21.67
N MET A 340 2.16 0.81 -21.43
CA MET A 340 1.02 -0.10 -21.25
C MET A 340 0.84 -1.06 -22.45
N ARG A 341 0.97 -0.59 -23.68
CA ARG A 341 0.82 -1.44 -24.88
C ARG A 341 1.93 -2.49 -25.04
N ASP A 342 3.10 -2.25 -24.49
CA ASP A 342 4.18 -3.23 -24.49
C ASP A 342 3.86 -4.40 -23.52
N VAL A 343 2.99 -4.09 -22.54
CA VAL A 343 2.62 -5.01 -21.45
C VAL A 343 1.27 -5.68 -21.71
N LEU A 344 0.28 -4.95 -22.23
CA LEU A 344 -1.10 -5.43 -22.45
C LEU A 344 -1.69 -4.83 -23.71
N PRO A 345 -2.53 -5.58 -24.49
CA PRO A 345 -3.25 -5.07 -25.65
C PRO A 345 -4.48 -4.25 -25.18
N VAL A 346 -4.22 -3.07 -24.65
CA VAL A 346 -5.27 -2.16 -24.13
C VAL A 346 -5.19 -0.79 -24.80
N ARG A 347 -6.28 -0.06 -24.74
CA ARG A 347 -6.39 1.28 -25.32
C ARG A 347 -5.62 2.30 -24.48
N ARG A 348 -4.74 3.09 -25.12
CA ARG A 348 -3.96 4.16 -24.44
C ARG A 348 -4.80 5.34 -23.99
N ASP A 349 -5.87 5.64 -24.74
CA ASP A 349 -6.79 6.74 -24.51
C ASP A 349 -7.85 6.45 -23.44
N ALA A 350 -7.85 5.24 -22.87
CA ALA A 350 -8.84 4.79 -21.91
C ALA A 350 -8.17 4.11 -20.67
N ILE A 351 -7.14 4.74 -20.11
CA ILE A 351 -6.47 4.31 -18.88
C ILE A 351 -6.88 5.25 -17.76
N TYR A 352 -7.51 4.70 -16.74
CA TYR A 352 -8.00 5.42 -15.56
C TYR A 352 -7.23 4.96 -14.33
N PRO A 353 -6.24 5.74 -13.85
CA PRO A 353 -5.50 5.41 -12.63
C PRO A 353 -6.26 5.83 -11.39
N GLN A 354 -6.02 5.14 -10.29
CA GLN A 354 -6.51 5.46 -8.95
C GLN A 354 -8.02 5.66 -8.90
N VAL A 355 -8.79 4.65 -9.37
CA VAL A 355 -10.26 4.72 -9.46
C VAL A 355 -10.88 4.36 -8.10
N PRO A 356 -11.54 5.30 -7.40
CA PRO A 356 -12.25 5.02 -6.16
C PRO A 356 -13.44 4.08 -6.43
N SER A 357 -13.56 3.01 -5.65
CA SER A 357 -14.57 1.97 -5.92
C SER A 357 -15.33 1.50 -4.68
N PHE A 358 -14.96 1.93 -3.47
CA PHE A 358 -15.57 1.48 -2.23
C PHE A 358 -16.01 2.65 -1.35
N ARG A 359 -17.17 2.52 -0.72
CA ARG A 359 -17.70 3.44 0.29
C ARG A 359 -17.29 3.00 1.69
N GLY A 360 -17.29 3.93 2.66
CA GLY A 360 -17.03 3.66 4.07
C GLY A 360 -15.60 3.99 4.48
N GLU A 361 -15.18 3.46 5.63
CA GLU A 361 -13.86 3.72 6.22
C GLU A 361 -12.71 3.17 5.37
N GLU A 362 -12.96 2.10 4.61
CA GLU A 362 -12.01 1.51 3.68
C GLU A 362 -12.16 2.12 2.30
N ARG A 363 -11.53 3.26 2.06
CA ARG A 363 -11.41 3.81 0.69
C ARG A 363 -10.41 2.99 -0.11
N LYS A 364 -10.86 1.87 -0.65
CA LYS A 364 -10.07 1.09 -1.59
C LYS A 364 -10.13 1.74 -2.97
N ILE A 365 -8.99 1.81 -3.59
CA ILE A 365 -8.77 2.48 -4.87
C ILE A 365 -8.15 1.46 -5.82
N ILE A 366 -8.77 1.25 -6.98
CA ILE A 366 -8.23 0.40 -8.04
C ILE A 366 -7.01 1.11 -8.63
N ASP A 367 -5.86 0.45 -8.68
CA ASP A 367 -4.65 1.07 -9.22
C ASP A 367 -4.85 1.54 -10.67
N LEU A 368 -5.29 0.64 -11.55
CA LEU A 368 -5.63 1.00 -12.93
C LEU A 368 -6.88 0.28 -13.41
N LEU A 369 -7.80 1.01 -14.01
CA LEU A 369 -8.93 0.50 -14.77
C LEU A 369 -8.73 0.88 -16.24
N THR A 370 -8.86 -0.08 -17.15
CA THR A 370 -8.71 0.17 -18.59
C THR A 370 -9.58 -0.81 -19.38
N ILE A 371 -9.43 -0.77 -20.71
CA ILE A 371 -10.21 -1.61 -21.62
C ILE A 371 -9.31 -2.11 -22.76
N THR A 372 -9.53 -3.32 -23.21
CA THR A 372 -8.85 -3.88 -24.40
C THR A 372 -9.31 -3.18 -25.68
N ASP A 373 -8.57 -3.37 -26.77
CA ASP A 373 -8.92 -2.79 -28.07
C ASP A 373 -10.31 -3.26 -28.57
N ASP A 374 -10.76 -4.44 -28.14
CA ASP A 374 -12.06 -5.04 -28.48
C ASP A 374 -13.17 -4.77 -27.44
N GLY A 375 -12.91 -3.94 -26.43
CA GLY A 375 -13.92 -3.45 -25.49
C GLY A 375 -14.12 -4.28 -24.22
N ARG A 376 -13.22 -5.17 -23.84
CA ARG A 376 -13.28 -5.91 -22.58
C ARG A 376 -12.59 -5.15 -21.44
N LEU A 377 -13.24 -5.03 -20.28
CA LEU A 377 -12.66 -4.34 -19.12
C LEU A 377 -11.43 -5.07 -18.57
N VAL A 378 -10.48 -4.29 -18.09
CA VAL A 378 -9.25 -4.77 -17.46
C VAL A 378 -9.03 -4.04 -16.15
N VAL A 379 -8.92 -4.80 -15.06
CA VAL A 379 -8.58 -4.33 -13.70
C VAL A 379 -7.14 -4.70 -13.44
N ILE A 380 -6.31 -3.75 -13.09
CA ILE A 380 -4.88 -3.99 -12.84
C ILE A 380 -4.56 -3.60 -11.40
N GLU A 381 -4.02 -4.55 -10.65
CA GLU A 381 -3.45 -4.35 -9.31
C GLU A 381 -1.92 -4.43 -9.39
N ILE A 382 -1.24 -3.46 -8.77
CA ILE A 382 0.21 -3.27 -8.89
C ILE A 382 0.84 -3.36 -7.51
N LYS A 383 1.91 -4.15 -7.38
CA LYS A 383 2.76 -4.15 -6.18
C LYS A 383 4.22 -3.98 -6.56
N ALA A 384 4.90 -3.01 -5.96
CA ALA A 384 6.34 -2.82 -6.15
C ALA A 384 7.18 -3.69 -5.21
N SER A 385 6.59 -4.14 -4.10
CA SER A 385 7.20 -5.00 -3.09
C SER A 385 6.34 -6.23 -2.82
N GLU A 386 6.87 -7.15 -2.02
CA GLU A 386 6.16 -8.38 -1.65
C GLU A 386 4.92 -8.06 -0.80
N ASP A 387 3.75 -8.46 -1.30
CA ASP A 387 2.47 -8.38 -0.60
C ASP A 387 1.77 -9.74 -0.62
N PRO A 388 1.64 -10.41 0.54
CA PRO A 388 0.97 -11.70 0.62
C PRO A 388 -0.54 -11.64 0.39
N ASP A 389 -1.17 -10.48 0.51
CA ASP A 389 -2.62 -10.29 0.34
C ASP A 389 -3.01 -9.84 -1.09
N LEU A 390 -2.04 -9.65 -2.00
CA LEU A 390 -2.27 -9.25 -3.38
C LEU A 390 -3.41 -10.02 -4.09
N PRO A 391 -3.52 -11.37 -4.02
CA PRO A 391 -4.59 -12.07 -4.72
C PRO A 391 -5.99 -11.71 -4.21
N PHE A 392 -6.14 -11.45 -2.92
CA PHE A 392 -7.43 -11.09 -2.33
C PHE A 392 -7.77 -9.61 -2.48
N GLN A 393 -6.78 -8.72 -2.47
CA GLN A 393 -6.99 -7.31 -2.82
C GLN A 393 -7.46 -7.18 -4.27
N ALA A 394 -6.76 -7.84 -5.18
CA ALA A 394 -7.12 -7.86 -6.60
C ALA A 394 -8.54 -8.44 -6.84
N LEU A 395 -8.90 -9.50 -6.10
CA LEU A 395 -10.27 -10.05 -6.13
C LEU A 395 -11.32 -9.03 -5.69
N ASP A 396 -11.07 -8.27 -4.61
CA ASP A 396 -12.01 -7.24 -4.13
C ASP A 396 -12.31 -6.21 -5.24
N TYR A 397 -11.27 -5.74 -5.94
CA TYR A 397 -11.43 -4.79 -7.04
C TYR A 397 -12.16 -5.39 -8.23
N TRP A 398 -11.82 -6.63 -8.58
CA TRP A 398 -12.52 -7.33 -9.65
C TRP A 398 -14.00 -7.52 -9.34
N LEU A 399 -14.36 -7.89 -8.11
CA LEU A 399 -15.76 -8.05 -7.69
C LEU A 399 -16.54 -6.73 -7.79
N ALA A 400 -15.92 -5.62 -7.39
CA ALA A 400 -16.51 -4.29 -7.54
C ALA A 400 -16.75 -3.94 -9.01
N VAL A 401 -15.73 -4.12 -9.85
CA VAL A 401 -15.83 -3.84 -11.28
C VAL A 401 -16.88 -4.72 -11.97
N GLU A 402 -16.93 -6.00 -11.65
CA GLU A 402 -17.92 -6.92 -12.24
C GLU A 402 -19.37 -6.58 -11.86
N ARG A 403 -19.60 -6.12 -10.63
CA ARG A 403 -20.91 -5.63 -10.22
C ARG A 403 -21.35 -4.45 -11.08
N HIS A 404 -20.49 -3.45 -11.21
CA HIS A 404 -20.79 -2.21 -11.94
C HIS A 404 -20.76 -2.40 -13.46
N ARG A 405 -19.94 -3.30 -13.98
CA ARG A 405 -19.98 -3.68 -15.40
C ARG A 405 -21.34 -4.26 -15.78
N LYS A 406 -21.87 -5.19 -14.99
CA LYS A 406 -23.19 -5.80 -15.22
C LYS A 406 -24.36 -4.81 -15.14
N ALA A 407 -24.20 -3.75 -14.35
CA ALA A 407 -25.16 -2.67 -14.21
C ALA A 407 -25.04 -1.57 -15.28
N GLY A 408 -23.95 -1.57 -16.09
CA GLY A 408 -23.70 -0.51 -17.08
C GLY A 408 -23.23 0.81 -16.45
N ASP A 409 -22.77 0.76 -15.19
CA ASP A 409 -22.48 1.97 -14.41
C ASP A 409 -21.26 2.74 -14.95
N PHE A 410 -20.32 2.08 -15.62
CA PHE A 410 -19.11 2.75 -16.13
C PHE A 410 -19.46 3.72 -17.25
N GLU A 411 -20.22 3.28 -18.26
CA GLU A 411 -20.68 4.14 -19.35
C GLU A 411 -21.59 5.25 -18.83
N ALA A 412 -22.53 4.92 -17.92
CA ALA A 412 -23.43 5.89 -17.31
C ALA A 412 -22.68 6.97 -16.51
N ASN A 413 -21.50 6.68 -15.99
CA ASN A 413 -20.66 7.61 -15.23
C ASN A 413 -19.51 8.21 -16.06
N GLY A 414 -19.55 8.11 -17.40
CA GLY A 414 -18.67 8.84 -18.31
C GLY A 414 -17.33 8.16 -18.61
N TYR A 415 -17.13 6.92 -18.21
CA TYR A 415 -15.95 6.14 -18.60
C TYR A 415 -16.10 5.60 -20.02
N PHE A 416 -14.98 5.30 -20.66
CA PHE A 416 -14.90 4.61 -21.96
C PHE A 416 -15.74 5.24 -23.05
N ARG A 417 -15.82 6.60 -23.11
CA ARG A 417 -16.63 7.33 -24.10
C ARG A 417 -16.32 6.86 -25.52
N GLY A 418 -17.38 6.54 -26.26
CA GLY A 418 -17.26 6.06 -27.64
C GLY A 418 -16.78 4.62 -27.78
N ILE A 419 -16.62 3.89 -26.69
CA ILE A 419 -16.21 2.49 -26.69
C ILE A 419 -17.34 1.68 -26.05
N ARG A 420 -17.82 0.65 -26.77
CA ARG A 420 -18.82 -0.26 -26.20
C ARG A 420 -18.13 -1.25 -25.25
N VAL A 421 -18.52 -1.24 -24.00
CA VAL A 421 -18.04 -2.21 -23.01
C VAL A 421 -18.67 -3.57 -23.33
N ARG A 422 -17.84 -4.61 -23.44
CA ARG A 422 -18.28 -5.99 -23.68
C ARG A 422 -18.91 -6.62 -22.44
N ASN A 423 -19.81 -7.57 -22.67
CA ASN A 423 -20.50 -8.26 -21.56
C ASN A 423 -19.71 -9.46 -21.01
N GLU A 424 -18.47 -9.67 -21.43
CA GLU A 424 -17.59 -10.68 -20.82
C GLU A 424 -17.04 -10.20 -19.48
N PRO A 425 -16.75 -11.13 -18.55
CA PRO A 425 -16.10 -10.79 -17.30
C PRO A 425 -14.79 -10.01 -17.50
N ALA A 426 -14.57 -9.00 -16.69
CA ALA A 426 -13.34 -8.20 -16.72
C ALA A 426 -12.10 -9.09 -16.51
N ILE A 427 -11.01 -8.72 -17.16
CA ILE A 427 -9.73 -9.40 -16.95
C ILE A 427 -9.09 -8.81 -15.69
N LEU A 428 -8.72 -9.68 -14.75
CA LEU A 428 -7.92 -9.30 -13.59
C LEU A 428 -6.44 -9.47 -13.89
N VAL A 429 -5.68 -8.40 -13.79
CA VAL A 429 -4.22 -8.41 -14.01
C VAL A 429 -3.50 -8.07 -12.71
N MET A 430 -2.58 -8.90 -12.30
CA MET A 430 -1.71 -8.64 -11.15
C MET A 430 -0.28 -8.44 -11.65
N VAL A 431 0.30 -7.25 -11.35
CA VAL A 431 1.63 -6.85 -11.81
C VAL A 431 2.56 -6.65 -10.62
N ALA A 432 3.69 -7.33 -10.63
CA ALA A 432 4.76 -7.11 -9.65
C ALA A 432 6.13 -7.44 -10.25
N PRO A 433 7.24 -6.96 -9.65
CA PRO A 433 8.55 -7.52 -9.95
C PRO A 433 8.53 -9.04 -9.70
N LEU A 434 9.12 -9.81 -10.61
CA LEU A 434 8.96 -11.28 -10.62
C LEU A 434 9.30 -11.93 -9.28
N LEU A 435 10.33 -11.44 -8.59
CA LEU A 435 10.76 -11.96 -7.29
C LEU A 435 9.98 -11.36 -6.10
N SER A 436 9.06 -10.44 -6.34
CA SER A 436 8.20 -9.82 -5.32
C SER A 436 6.83 -10.50 -5.19
N PHE A 437 6.53 -11.52 -5.99
CA PHE A 437 5.38 -12.36 -5.71
C PHE A 437 5.65 -13.20 -4.46
N HIS A 438 4.79 -13.04 -3.44
CA HIS A 438 4.94 -13.79 -2.19
C HIS A 438 4.89 -15.30 -2.46
N ARG A 439 5.67 -16.10 -1.72
CA ARG A 439 5.73 -17.57 -1.87
C ARG A 439 4.39 -18.28 -1.77
N SER A 440 3.38 -17.67 -1.12
CA SER A 440 2.02 -18.21 -1.03
C SER A 440 1.12 -17.81 -2.20
N PHE A 441 1.59 -16.97 -3.11
CA PHE A 441 0.78 -16.42 -4.19
C PHE A 441 0.03 -17.50 -4.98
N GLU A 442 0.72 -18.50 -5.46
CA GLU A 442 0.12 -19.59 -6.24
C GLU A 442 -0.93 -20.38 -5.45
N ARG A 443 -0.69 -20.59 -4.15
CA ARG A 443 -1.68 -21.24 -3.27
C ARG A 443 -2.94 -20.43 -3.14
N LEU A 444 -2.85 -19.11 -2.99
CA LEU A 444 -4.01 -18.23 -2.82
C LEU A 444 -4.77 -18.07 -4.13
N VAL A 445 -4.06 -17.94 -5.25
CA VAL A 445 -4.65 -17.89 -6.59
C VAL A 445 -5.47 -19.16 -6.90
N ALA A 446 -5.03 -20.33 -6.43
CA ALA A 446 -5.76 -21.57 -6.62
C ALA A 446 -7.16 -21.61 -5.95
N PHE A 447 -7.44 -20.69 -5.03
CA PHE A 447 -8.77 -20.54 -4.44
C PHE A 447 -9.65 -19.54 -5.19
N LEU A 448 -9.10 -18.70 -6.07
CA LEU A 448 -9.89 -17.74 -6.85
C LEU A 448 -10.90 -18.49 -7.74
N PRO A 449 -12.02 -17.85 -8.11
CA PRO A 449 -13.02 -18.48 -8.96
C PRO A 449 -12.40 -19.00 -10.26
N PRO A 450 -12.63 -20.25 -10.68
CA PRO A 450 -12.05 -20.79 -11.91
C PRO A 450 -12.44 -20.01 -13.17
N ALA A 451 -13.60 -19.38 -13.16
CA ALA A 451 -14.11 -18.57 -14.28
C ALA A 451 -13.55 -17.13 -14.28
N LEU A 452 -12.72 -16.75 -13.31
CA LEU A 452 -12.11 -15.43 -13.24
C LEU A 452 -10.96 -15.36 -14.25
N PRO A 453 -11.04 -14.49 -15.27
CA PRO A 453 -9.97 -14.31 -16.24
C PRO A 453 -8.78 -13.62 -15.58
N LEU A 454 -7.74 -14.38 -15.25
CA LEU A 454 -6.60 -13.92 -14.49
C LEU A 454 -5.33 -13.90 -15.35
N LEU A 455 -4.60 -12.79 -15.29
CA LEU A 455 -3.26 -12.66 -15.87
C LEU A 455 -2.27 -12.18 -14.81
N GLN A 456 -1.27 -13.00 -14.53
CA GLN A 456 -0.11 -12.63 -13.73
C GLN A 456 1.00 -12.11 -14.64
N ILE A 457 1.54 -10.92 -14.32
CA ILE A 457 2.65 -10.32 -15.04
C ILE A 457 3.81 -10.08 -14.10
N GLY A 458 4.89 -10.81 -14.29
CA GLY A 458 6.16 -10.61 -13.60
C GLY A 458 7.07 -9.70 -14.41
N VAL A 459 7.42 -8.52 -13.88
CA VAL A 459 8.38 -7.61 -14.50
C VAL A 459 9.78 -7.79 -13.90
N ASN A 460 10.79 -7.24 -14.57
CA ASN A 460 12.18 -7.28 -14.10
C ASN A 460 12.40 -6.51 -12.79
N GLN A 461 13.43 -6.85 -12.02
CA GLN A 461 13.77 -6.13 -10.77
C GLN A 461 14.32 -4.70 -11.01
N THR A 462 14.78 -4.43 -12.22
CA THR A 462 15.30 -3.11 -12.61
C THR A 462 14.25 -2.23 -13.29
N TRP A 463 12.97 -2.48 -13.06
CA TRP A 463 11.81 -1.80 -13.64
C TRP A 463 11.84 -0.26 -13.50
N LYS A 464 12.55 0.26 -12.51
CA LYS A 464 12.77 1.72 -12.37
C LYS A 464 13.55 2.34 -13.53
N ARG A 465 14.37 1.54 -14.23
CA ARG A 465 15.08 1.97 -15.45
C ARG A 465 14.23 1.73 -16.68
N GLU A 466 13.74 0.53 -16.82
CA GLU A 466 12.93 0.07 -17.94
C GLU A 466 12.09 -1.12 -17.51
N ILE A 467 10.80 -1.12 -17.83
CA ILE A 467 9.94 -2.28 -17.62
C ILE A 467 10.18 -3.30 -18.73
N LYS A 468 10.48 -4.54 -18.31
CA LYS A 468 10.54 -5.72 -19.17
C LYS A 468 9.67 -6.80 -18.57
N VAL A 469 8.73 -7.31 -19.34
CA VAL A 469 7.91 -8.46 -18.93
C VAL A 469 8.77 -9.71 -19.02
N LEU A 470 9.01 -10.34 -17.88
CA LEU A 470 9.78 -11.59 -17.77
C LEU A 470 8.89 -12.83 -17.74
N ARG A 471 7.66 -12.69 -17.25
CA ARG A 471 6.71 -13.80 -17.12
C ARG A 471 5.30 -13.31 -17.36
N ARG A 472 4.55 -14.09 -18.14
CA ARG A 472 3.09 -14.00 -18.24
C ARG A 472 2.51 -15.35 -17.91
N ARG A 473 1.50 -15.41 -17.05
CA ARG A 473 0.79 -16.65 -16.72
C ARG A 473 -0.71 -16.36 -16.66
N GLY A 474 -1.48 -17.15 -17.34
CA GLY A 474 -2.90 -16.94 -17.61
C GLY A 474 -3.13 -16.54 -19.07
N ALA A 475 -4.37 -16.44 -19.45
CA ALA A 475 -4.77 -16.02 -20.80
C ALA A 475 -5.60 -14.74 -20.73
N LEU A 476 -5.53 -13.95 -21.78
CA LEU A 476 -6.42 -12.79 -21.95
C LEU A 476 -7.83 -13.24 -22.40
N GLY A 477 -8.03 -14.51 -22.67
CA GLY A 477 -9.28 -15.16 -23.06
C GLY A 477 -9.62 -14.97 -24.54
#